data_f1be425986ad8757ee42f9665b8ec2da
#
_entry.id   f1be425986ad8757ee42f9665b8ec2da
#
_cell.length_a   1.000
_cell.length_b   1.000
_cell.length_c   1.000
_cell.angle_alpha   90.00
_cell.angle_beta   90.00
_cell.angle_gamma   90.00
#
_symmetry.space_group_name_H-M   'P 1'
#
loop_
_entity.id
_entity.type
_entity.pdbx_description
1 polymer ?
#
loop_
_entity_poly.entity_id
_entity_poly.type
_entity_poly.pdbx_seq_one_letter_code
_entity_poly.pdbx_strand_id
1 'polypeptide(L)'
;MSQPLEVYKLNTYELPRRTGEMKEYELDIEVPEKVGIALIAVPVGDVIEVDARLESVAEGVLLSANIFAIAKGECGRCLDPIEISVERKIQELYLYAQKLDRKKRGAIPDDLDVEDELLMDGDVMNLESPIRDAIVLALPSNPLCDDDCAGLCPECGGKWVELPESHAHEVIDARWAGLATLANEEPDFKN
;
A
#
# COMPACT_ATOMS: atom_id res chain seq x y z
N MET A 1 17.54 11.37 -1.94
CA MET A 1 17.22 10.83 -0.62
C MET A 1 16.31 11.86 0.04
N SER A 2 15.00 11.55 0.13
CA SER A 2 14.03 12.41 0.82
C SER A 2 14.34 12.39 2.32
N GLN A 3 14.31 13.54 2.97
CA GLN A 3 14.41 13.57 4.43
C GLN A 3 13.16 12.92 5.02
N PRO A 4 13.27 12.06 6.05
CA PRO A 4 12.12 11.46 6.69
C PRO A 4 11.21 12.56 7.24
N LEU A 5 9.90 12.39 7.01
CA LEU A 5 8.90 13.34 7.48
C LEU A 5 8.89 13.34 9.02
N GLU A 6 8.90 14.52 9.61
CA GLU A 6 9.00 14.69 11.08
C GLU A 6 7.88 13.97 11.85
N VAL A 7 6.70 13.81 11.22
CA VAL A 7 5.52 13.16 11.83
C VAL A 7 5.73 11.67 12.14
N TYR A 8 6.65 11.01 11.42
CA TYR A 8 6.99 9.60 11.64
C TYR A 8 8.15 9.38 12.61
N LYS A 9 8.71 10.44 13.18
CA LYS A 9 9.83 10.33 14.11
C LYS A 9 9.34 10.11 15.52
N LEU A 10 9.75 8.99 16.12
CA LEU A 10 9.49 8.65 17.51
C LEU A 10 10.74 8.86 18.35
N ASN A 11 10.65 9.72 19.38
CA ASN A 11 11.73 9.92 20.34
C ASN A 11 11.66 8.85 21.44
N THR A 12 12.72 8.09 21.59
CA THR A 12 12.83 6.97 22.54
C THR A 12 13.71 7.33 23.77
N TYR A 13 14.00 8.61 24.01
CA TYR A 13 14.85 9.07 25.12
C TYR A 13 14.42 8.52 26.48
N GLU A 14 13.12 8.34 26.68
CA GLU A 14 12.57 7.83 27.94
C GLU A 14 12.66 6.29 28.08
N LEU A 15 13.09 5.56 27.02
CA LEU A 15 13.34 4.13 27.09
C LEU A 15 14.77 3.89 27.56
N PRO A 16 15.00 3.32 28.75
CA PRO A 16 16.35 3.01 29.21
C PRO A 16 17.05 2.02 28.27
N ARG A 17 18.32 2.23 27.96
CA ARG A 17 19.12 1.34 27.09
C ARG A 17 19.59 0.07 27.82
N ARG A 18 18.81 -0.44 28.77
CA ARG A 18 19.07 -1.72 29.45
C ARG A 18 18.25 -2.82 28.79
N THR A 19 18.88 -3.91 28.43
CA THR A 19 18.20 -5.05 27.84
C THR A 19 17.01 -5.52 28.71
N GLY A 20 15.83 -5.65 28.12
CA GLY A 20 14.60 -6.06 28.75
C GLY A 20 13.73 -4.90 29.27
N GLU A 21 14.21 -3.65 29.19
CA GLU A 21 13.35 -2.49 29.48
C GLU A 21 12.38 -2.27 28.33
N MET A 22 11.13 -1.96 28.68
CA MET A 22 10.05 -1.80 27.72
C MET A 22 9.27 -0.52 27.95
N LYS A 23 8.74 0.05 26.87
CA LYS A 23 7.82 1.19 26.92
C LYS A 23 6.80 1.10 25.82
N GLU A 24 5.56 1.50 26.11
CA GLU A 24 4.44 1.56 25.18
C GLU A 24 4.19 3.02 24.79
N TYR A 25 3.76 3.20 23.53
CA TYR A 25 3.44 4.48 22.92
C TYR A 25 2.17 4.32 22.08
N GLU A 26 1.26 5.26 22.21
CA GLU A 26 0.09 5.41 21.36
C GLU A 26 0.34 6.65 20.49
N LEU A 27 0.31 6.48 19.17
CA LEU A 27 0.64 7.53 18.22
C LEU A 27 -0.51 7.70 17.22
N ASP A 28 -0.94 8.94 17.05
CA ASP A 28 -1.87 9.35 16.00
C ASP A 28 -1.06 10.13 14.95
N ILE A 29 -0.80 9.52 13.80
CA ILE A 29 0.02 10.10 12.75
C ILE A 29 -0.88 10.65 11.66
N GLU A 30 -0.98 11.98 11.54
CA GLU A 30 -1.63 12.61 10.40
C GLU A 30 -0.81 12.39 9.14
N VAL A 31 -1.42 11.82 8.11
CA VAL A 31 -0.76 11.43 6.85
C VAL A 31 -0.36 12.67 6.05
N PRO A 32 0.94 12.98 5.89
CA PRO A 32 1.40 14.14 5.14
C PRO A 32 1.42 13.92 3.63
N GLU A 33 1.60 12.67 3.21
CA GLU A 33 1.58 12.23 1.83
C GLU A 33 0.77 10.94 1.71
N LYS A 34 0.02 10.79 0.63
CA LYS A 34 -0.80 9.61 0.35
C LYS A 34 -0.01 8.31 0.51
N VAL A 35 -0.50 7.38 1.35
CA VAL A 35 0.11 6.06 1.60
C VAL A 35 -0.75 4.97 1.01
N GLY A 36 -0.27 4.30 -0.03
CA GLY A 36 -1.00 3.21 -0.69
C GLY A 36 -0.61 3.04 -2.15
N ILE A 37 -1.52 2.46 -2.92
CA ILE A 37 -1.38 2.20 -4.35
C ILE A 37 -2.26 3.15 -5.18
N ALA A 38 -2.24 3.01 -6.51
CA ALA A 38 -2.94 3.95 -7.41
C ALA A 38 -4.45 4.00 -7.16
N LEU A 39 -5.09 2.83 -6.98
CA LEU A 39 -6.55 2.69 -6.85
C LEU A 39 -7.06 2.90 -5.43
N ILE A 40 -6.23 2.64 -4.41
CA ILE A 40 -6.64 2.73 -3.01
C ILE A 40 -5.47 3.13 -2.12
N ALA A 41 -5.69 4.05 -1.19
CA ALA A 41 -4.68 4.56 -0.29
C ALA A 41 -5.29 5.24 0.94
N VAL A 42 -4.51 5.39 1.98
CA VAL A 42 -4.80 6.31 3.08
C VAL A 42 -4.55 7.73 2.57
N PRO A 43 -5.57 8.59 2.53
CA PRO A 43 -5.44 9.94 1.97
C PRO A 43 -4.65 10.87 2.89
N VAL A 44 -4.16 11.97 2.32
CA VAL A 44 -3.53 13.06 3.08
C VAL A 44 -4.51 13.65 4.08
N GLY A 45 -4.06 13.85 5.32
CA GLY A 45 -4.86 14.41 6.42
C GLY A 45 -5.67 13.37 7.21
N ASP A 46 -5.78 12.12 6.72
CA ASP A 46 -6.33 11.03 7.52
C ASP A 46 -5.29 10.58 8.57
N VAL A 47 -5.75 9.89 9.60
CA VAL A 47 -4.91 9.45 10.72
C VAL A 47 -4.56 7.98 10.58
N ILE A 48 -3.29 7.66 10.83
CA ILE A 48 -2.80 6.31 11.06
C ILE A 48 -2.61 6.16 12.58
N GLU A 49 -3.35 5.25 13.20
CA GLU A 49 -3.20 4.90 14.61
C GLU A 49 -2.13 3.83 14.75
N VAL A 50 -1.18 4.04 15.67
CA VAL A 50 -0.06 3.12 15.90
C VAL A 50 0.11 2.86 17.39
N ASP A 51 -0.22 1.65 17.82
CA ASP A 51 0.09 1.16 19.17
C ASP A 51 1.45 0.48 19.15
N ALA A 52 2.47 1.17 19.60
CA ALA A 52 3.85 0.72 19.55
C ALA A 52 4.35 0.29 20.93
N ARG A 53 4.98 -0.88 20.99
CA ARG A 53 5.75 -1.35 22.14
C ARG A 53 7.22 -1.45 21.74
N LEU A 54 8.06 -0.73 22.44
CA LEU A 54 9.49 -0.75 22.28
C LEU A 54 10.15 -1.58 23.39
N GLU A 55 11.11 -2.40 23.00
CA GLU A 55 11.94 -3.18 23.93
C GLU A 55 13.42 -2.96 23.63
N SER A 56 14.17 -2.55 24.64
CA SER A 56 15.63 -2.43 24.56
C SER A 56 16.26 -3.80 24.51
N VAL A 57 16.99 -4.10 23.43
CA VAL A 57 17.78 -5.31 23.27
C VAL A 57 19.28 -5.01 23.17
N ALA A 58 20.10 -6.05 23.19
CA ALA A 58 21.56 -5.87 23.21
C ALA A 58 22.09 -5.11 21.98
N GLU A 59 21.42 -5.23 20.82
CA GLU A 59 21.89 -4.65 19.55
C GLU A 59 21.16 -3.36 19.14
N GLY A 60 20.01 -3.06 19.77
CA GLY A 60 19.17 -1.94 19.36
C GLY A 60 17.88 -1.84 20.15
N VAL A 61 16.82 -1.44 19.47
CA VAL A 61 15.45 -1.37 19.97
C VAL A 61 14.54 -2.21 19.10
N LEU A 62 13.84 -3.16 19.69
CA LEU A 62 12.82 -3.95 19.02
C LEU A 62 11.49 -3.19 19.09
N LEU A 63 10.96 -2.85 17.94
CA LEU A 63 9.62 -2.31 17.74
C LEU A 63 8.64 -3.45 17.52
N SER A 64 7.57 -3.51 18.29
CA SER A 64 6.38 -4.30 18.01
C SER A 64 5.20 -3.35 17.95
N ALA A 65 4.54 -3.24 16.81
CA ALA A 65 3.44 -2.28 16.67
C ALA A 65 2.21 -2.88 16.01
N ASN A 66 1.02 -2.40 16.45
CA ASN A 66 -0.23 -2.57 15.73
C ASN A 66 -0.51 -1.27 14.98
N ILE A 67 -0.78 -1.38 13.68
CA ILE A 67 -1.07 -0.24 12.81
C ILE A 67 -2.51 -0.38 12.35
N PHE A 68 -3.30 0.67 12.55
CA PHE A 68 -4.66 0.79 12.04
C PHE A 68 -4.79 2.02 11.15
N ALA A 69 -5.42 1.85 9.99
CA ALA A 69 -5.71 2.94 9.06
C ALA A 69 -6.93 2.62 8.21
N ILE A 70 -7.58 3.65 7.67
CA ILE A 70 -8.67 3.50 6.70
C ILE A 70 -8.16 3.95 5.33
N ALA A 71 -8.06 3.00 4.40
CA ALA A 71 -7.72 3.28 3.02
C ALA A 71 -8.99 3.56 2.21
N LYS A 72 -8.97 4.61 1.40
CA LYS A 72 -10.07 5.05 0.54
C LYS A 72 -9.65 4.96 -0.92
N GLY A 73 -10.58 4.57 -1.77
CA GLY A 73 -10.29 4.38 -3.18
C GLY A 73 -11.52 4.10 -4.00
N GLU A 74 -11.32 3.48 -5.16
CA GLU A 74 -12.36 3.14 -6.11
C GLU A 74 -12.30 1.66 -6.46
N CYS A 75 -13.47 1.05 -6.68
CA CYS A 75 -13.57 -0.32 -7.16
C CYS A 75 -12.93 -0.43 -8.55
N GLY A 76 -12.02 -1.40 -8.73
CA GLY A 76 -11.34 -1.61 -10.01
C GLY A 76 -12.25 -2.06 -11.16
N ARG A 77 -13.53 -2.37 -10.89
CA ARG A 77 -14.52 -2.79 -11.92
C ARG A 77 -15.61 -1.76 -12.17
N CYS A 78 -16.22 -1.18 -11.13
CA CYS A 78 -17.38 -0.29 -11.29
C CYS A 78 -17.05 1.18 -10.95
N LEU A 79 -15.85 1.46 -10.47
CA LEU A 79 -15.35 2.78 -10.06
C LEU A 79 -16.13 3.40 -8.90
N ASP A 80 -16.94 2.62 -8.19
CA ASP A 80 -17.61 3.10 -6.99
C ASP A 80 -16.60 3.32 -5.86
N PRO A 81 -16.82 4.33 -5.01
CA PRO A 81 -15.97 4.59 -3.87
C PRO A 81 -16.01 3.40 -2.89
N ILE A 82 -14.86 3.04 -2.37
CA ILE A 82 -14.69 1.97 -1.38
C ILE A 82 -13.79 2.45 -0.24
N GLU A 83 -14.02 1.86 0.93
CA GLU A 83 -13.16 2.03 2.10
C GLU A 83 -12.76 0.65 2.62
N ILE A 84 -11.46 0.50 2.92
CA ILE A 84 -10.90 -0.74 3.47
C ILE A 84 -10.16 -0.39 4.76
N SER A 85 -10.54 -1.05 5.86
CA SER A 85 -9.78 -0.96 7.10
C SER A 85 -8.53 -1.83 6.99
N VAL A 86 -7.38 -1.24 7.28
CA VAL A 86 -6.09 -1.91 7.35
C VAL A 86 -5.73 -2.07 8.82
N GLU A 87 -5.54 -3.31 9.26
CA GLU A 87 -5.02 -3.64 10.58
C GLU A 87 -3.83 -4.57 10.39
N ARG A 88 -2.63 -4.13 10.83
CA ARG A 88 -1.38 -4.89 10.67
C ARG A 88 -0.53 -4.84 11.93
N LYS A 89 0.07 -6.00 12.22
CA LYS A 89 1.10 -6.14 13.25
C LYS A 89 2.44 -6.23 12.58
N ILE A 90 3.37 -5.42 13.04
CA ILE A 90 4.76 -5.43 12.59
C ILE A 90 5.69 -5.69 13.78
N GLN A 91 6.85 -6.22 13.45
CA GLN A 91 7.95 -6.37 14.41
C GLN A 91 9.27 -6.11 13.68
N GLU A 92 9.96 -5.04 14.09
CA GLU A 92 11.16 -4.54 13.42
C GLU A 92 12.26 -4.24 14.43
N LEU A 93 13.51 -4.53 14.06
CA LEU A 93 14.67 -4.25 14.89
C LEU A 93 15.42 -3.03 14.37
N TYR A 94 15.48 -1.98 15.18
CA TYR A 94 16.29 -0.78 14.94
C TYR A 94 17.65 -0.93 15.60
N LEU A 95 18.71 -0.97 14.83
CA LEU A 95 20.06 -1.15 15.32
C LEU A 95 20.67 0.17 15.80
N TYR A 96 21.47 0.12 16.88
CA TYR A 96 22.30 1.24 17.25
C TYR A 96 23.46 1.40 16.27
N ALA A 97 23.62 2.59 15.66
CA ALA A 97 24.63 2.89 14.64
C ALA A 97 26.06 2.48 15.05
N GLN A 98 26.41 2.66 16.35
CA GLN A 98 27.74 2.28 16.88
C GLN A 98 28.04 0.77 16.84
N LYS A 99 27.03 -0.09 16.74
CA LYS A 99 27.21 -1.55 16.65
C LYS A 99 27.34 -2.06 15.24
N LEU A 100 26.79 -1.31 14.28
CA LEU A 100 26.95 -1.61 12.85
C LEU A 100 28.44 -1.54 12.44
N ASP A 101 29.18 -0.54 12.93
CA ASP A 101 30.62 -0.41 12.66
C ASP A 101 31.46 -1.59 13.19
N ARG A 102 30.99 -2.23 14.26
CA ARG A 102 31.64 -3.44 14.80
C ARG A 102 31.37 -4.68 13.95
N LYS A 103 30.15 -4.81 13.43
CA LYS A 103 29.73 -5.92 12.55
C LYS A 103 30.46 -5.85 11.21
N LYS A 104 30.63 -4.64 10.66
CA LYS A 104 31.35 -4.39 9.39
C LYS A 104 32.87 -4.71 9.45
N ARG A 105 33.50 -4.63 10.62
CA ARG A 105 34.94 -4.94 10.77
C ARG A 105 35.28 -6.41 10.72
N GLY A 106 34.30 -7.33 10.78
CA GLY A 106 34.49 -8.78 10.79
C GLY A 106 33.84 -9.54 9.63
N ALA A 107 33.05 -8.89 8.81
CA ALA A 107 32.34 -9.51 7.67
C ALA A 107 32.93 -9.05 6.34
N ILE A 108 33.01 -9.96 5.38
CA ILE A 108 33.25 -9.64 3.97
C ILE A 108 32.04 -8.77 3.54
N PRO A 109 32.27 -7.57 2.95
CA PRO A 109 31.15 -6.73 2.54
C PRO A 109 30.40 -7.42 1.40
N ASP A 110 29.27 -7.99 1.68
CA ASP A 110 28.26 -8.22 0.65
C ASP A 110 27.44 -6.92 0.59
N ASP A 111 27.69 -6.13 -0.46
CA ASP A 111 27.18 -4.76 -0.61
C ASP A 111 25.66 -4.66 -0.72
N LEU A 112 24.93 -5.77 -0.63
CA LEU A 112 23.48 -5.86 -0.86
C LEU A 112 22.62 -5.72 0.40
N ASP A 113 23.18 -5.95 1.60
CA ASP A 113 22.37 -6.06 2.83
C ASP A 113 22.33 -4.80 3.72
N VAL A 114 23.05 -3.73 3.36
CA VAL A 114 23.26 -2.60 4.28
C VAL A 114 22.25 -1.47 4.08
N GLU A 115 21.59 -1.41 2.93
CA GLU A 115 20.62 -0.34 2.62
C GLU A 115 19.25 -0.56 3.28
N ASP A 116 18.94 -1.79 3.69
CA ASP A 116 17.64 -2.17 4.26
C ASP A 116 17.62 -2.22 5.80
N GLU A 117 18.76 -2.00 6.48
CA GLU A 117 18.82 -2.03 7.94
C GLU A 117 18.21 -0.75 8.55
N LEU A 118 17.21 -0.94 9.43
CA LEU A 118 16.63 0.16 10.20
C LEU A 118 17.61 0.61 11.30
N LEU A 119 17.98 1.88 11.26
CA LEU A 119 18.97 2.44 12.17
C LEU A 119 18.35 3.49 13.10
N MET A 120 18.82 3.50 14.35
CA MET A 120 18.54 4.57 15.29
C MET A 120 19.38 5.80 14.94
N ASP A 121 18.77 6.97 14.88
CA ASP A 121 19.45 8.25 14.84
C ASP A 121 19.51 8.86 16.26
N GLY A 122 20.56 8.51 17.02
CA GLY A 122 20.65 8.83 18.42
C GLY A 122 19.57 8.12 19.25
N ASP A 123 18.59 8.87 19.72
CA ASP A 123 17.41 8.38 20.43
C ASP A 123 16.13 8.49 19.57
N VAL A 124 16.26 8.69 18.25
CA VAL A 124 15.13 8.85 17.36
C VAL A 124 15.00 7.64 16.44
N MET A 125 13.78 7.11 16.33
CA MET A 125 13.36 6.08 15.37
C MET A 125 12.55 6.72 14.25
N ASN A 126 12.79 6.33 13.01
CA ASN A 126 11.94 6.69 11.88
C ASN A 126 10.99 5.54 11.57
N LEU A 127 9.70 5.73 11.78
CA LEU A 127 8.64 4.74 11.57
C LEU A 127 8.05 4.78 10.16
N GLU A 128 8.49 5.69 9.29
CA GLU A 128 7.89 5.93 7.96
C GLU A 128 7.88 4.66 7.10
N SER A 129 9.05 4.04 6.90
CA SER A 129 9.17 2.86 6.03
C SER A 129 8.36 1.67 6.56
N PRO A 130 8.49 1.22 7.83
CA PRO A 130 7.71 0.11 8.33
C PRO A 130 6.20 0.33 8.30
N ILE A 131 5.72 1.55 8.59
CA ILE A 131 4.30 1.87 8.53
C ILE A 131 3.80 1.86 7.08
N ARG A 132 4.54 2.49 6.16
CA ARG A 132 4.22 2.50 4.73
C ARG A 132 4.14 1.09 4.17
N ASP A 133 5.14 0.26 4.45
CA ASP A 133 5.23 -1.11 3.95
C ASP A 133 4.08 -1.97 4.52
N ALA A 134 3.79 -1.83 5.81
CA ALA A 134 2.67 -2.54 6.44
C ALA A 134 1.33 -2.22 5.79
N ILE A 135 1.08 -0.94 5.47
CA ILE A 135 -0.16 -0.50 4.83
C ILE A 135 -0.18 -0.96 3.37
N VAL A 136 0.87 -0.67 2.59
CA VAL A 136 0.89 -0.97 1.14
C VAL A 136 0.77 -2.47 0.87
N LEU A 137 1.46 -3.31 1.65
CA LEU A 137 1.39 -4.77 1.51
C LEU A 137 0.05 -5.36 2.00
N ALA A 138 -0.71 -4.61 2.79
CA ALA A 138 -2.05 -5.02 3.23
C ALA A 138 -3.13 -4.77 2.19
N LEU A 139 -2.92 -3.78 1.31
CA LEU A 139 -3.92 -3.38 0.33
C LEU A 139 -4.03 -4.39 -0.81
N PRO A 140 -5.25 -4.72 -1.27
CA PRO A 140 -5.43 -5.54 -2.45
C PRO A 140 -4.96 -4.78 -3.70
N SER A 141 -4.21 -5.46 -4.58
CA SER A 141 -3.74 -4.88 -5.85
C SER A 141 -4.89 -4.48 -6.79
N ASN A 142 -6.04 -5.16 -6.67
CA ASN A 142 -7.27 -4.86 -7.39
C ASN A 142 -8.44 -4.77 -6.40
N PRO A 143 -8.69 -3.60 -5.81
CA PRO A 143 -9.76 -3.43 -4.83
C PRO A 143 -11.14 -3.54 -5.49
N LEU A 144 -12.06 -4.28 -4.90
CA LEU A 144 -13.42 -4.49 -5.38
C LEU A 144 -14.42 -4.09 -4.31
N CYS A 145 -15.58 -3.56 -4.72
CA CYS A 145 -16.69 -3.30 -3.80
C CYS A 145 -17.40 -4.58 -3.36
N ASP A 146 -17.37 -5.61 -4.23
CA ASP A 146 -17.90 -6.94 -4.02
C ASP A 146 -17.10 -7.92 -4.90
N ASP A 147 -16.91 -9.17 -4.44
CA ASP A 147 -16.19 -10.20 -5.20
C ASP A 147 -16.84 -10.49 -6.55
N ASP A 148 -18.18 -10.41 -6.60
CA ASP A 148 -19.00 -10.64 -7.80
C ASP A 148 -19.38 -9.33 -8.51
N CYS A 149 -18.68 -8.22 -8.26
CA CYS A 149 -18.95 -6.95 -8.91
C CYS A 149 -18.97 -7.10 -10.44
N ALA A 150 -20.12 -6.82 -11.05
CA ALA A 150 -20.32 -6.95 -12.49
C ALA A 150 -19.53 -5.90 -13.30
N GLY A 151 -19.17 -4.78 -12.68
CA GLY A 151 -18.40 -3.71 -13.30
C GLY A 151 -19.21 -2.80 -14.23
N LEU A 152 -18.48 -2.19 -15.18
CA LEU A 152 -19.02 -1.28 -16.18
C LEU A 152 -19.06 -1.96 -17.55
N CYS A 153 -20.04 -1.57 -18.37
CA CYS A 153 -20.03 -1.90 -19.78
C CYS A 153 -18.85 -1.20 -20.48
N PRO A 154 -17.97 -1.91 -21.20
CA PRO A 154 -16.79 -1.32 -21.82
C PRO A 154 -17.12 -0.32 -22.94
N GLU A 155 -18.32 -0.38 -23.52
CA GLU A 155 -18.71 0.48 -24.63
C GLU A 155 -19.34 1.80 -24.17
N CYS A 156 -20.30 1.72 -23.23
CA CYS A 156 -21.03 2.92 -22.79
C CYS A 156 -20.69 3.40 -21.39
N GLY A 157 -19.87 2.62 -20.62
CA GLY A 157 -19.50 2.97 -19.25
C GLY A 157 -20.65 2.85 -18.22
N GLY A 158 -21.81 2.32 -18.63
CA GLY A 158 -22.93 2.10 -17.71
C GLY A 158 -22.66 0.91 -16.80
N LYS A 159 -23.12 0.97 -15.54
CA LYS A 159 -22.97 -0.14 -14.60
C LYS A 159 -23.85 -1.32 -15.03
N TRP A 160 -23.27 -2.51 -15.15
CA TRP A 160 -24.02 -3.70 -15.56
C TRP A 160 -25.23 -4.00 -14.68
N VAL A 161 -25.15 -3.69 -13.40
CA VAL A 161 -26.28 -3.88 -12.45
C VAL A 161 -27.45 -2.95 -12.69
N GLU A 162 -27.26 -1.84 -13.39
CA GLU A 162 -28.28 -0.82 -13.70
C GLU A 162 -28.80 -0.97 -15.15
N LEU A 163 -28.12 -1.75 -15.98
CA LEU A 163 -28.47 -1.93 -17.38
C LEU A 163 -29.52 -3.06 -17.54
N PRO A 164 -30.44 -2.96 -18.51
CA PRO A 164 -31.41 -4.01 -18.79
C PRO A 164 -30.72 -5.26 -19.30
N GLU A 165 -31.29 -6.44 -19.05
CA GLU A 165 -30.75 -7.74 -19.53
C GLU A 165 -30.57 -7.80 -21.05
N SER A 166 -31.36 -7.01 -21.81
CA SER A 166 -31.27 -6.88 -23.26
C SER A 166 -30.19 -5.91 -23.73
N HIS A 167 -29.37 -5.35 -22.80
CA HIS A 167 -28.35 -4.40 -23.16
C HIS A 167 -27.27 -5.03 -24.03
N ALA A 168 -27.12 -4.51 -25.24
CA ALA A 168 -26.15 -4.95 -26.21
C ALA A 168 -25.64 -3.77 -27.06
N HIS A 169 -24.42 -3.85 -27.50
CA HIS A 169 -23.83 -2.90 -28.46
C HIS A 169 -23.42 -3.66 -29.72
N GLU A 170 -23.71 -3.09 -30.89
CA GLU A 170 -23.15 -3.57 -32.13
C GLU A 170 -21.70 -3.06 -32.25
N VAL A 171 -20.75 -3.88 -31.82
CA VAL A 171 -19.32 -3.55 -31.92
C VAL A 171 -18.79 -4.12 -33.24
N ILE A 172 -18.65 -3.27 -34.23
CA ILE A 172 -17.89 -3.62 -35.44
C ILE A 172 -16.44 -3.15 -35.22
N ASP A 173 -15.50 -4.10 -35.10
CA ASP A 173 -14.07 -3.79 -35.07
C ASP A 173 -13.72 -2.97 -36.33
N ALA A 174 -13.11 -1.80 -36.15
CA ALA A 174 -12.75 -0.89 -37.24
C ALA A 174 -11.90 -1.56 -38.34
N ARG A 175 -11.15 -2.62 -37.99
CA ARG A 175 -10.38 -3.44 -38.95
C ARG A 175 -11.25 -4.25 -39.88
N TRP A 176 -12.48 -4.58 -39.47
CA TRP A 176 -13.44 -5.38 -40.21
C TRP A 176 -14.58 -4.53 -40.82
N ALA A 177 -14.60 -3.22 -40.55
CA ALA A 177 -15.64 -2.31 -41.07
C ALA A 177 -15.75 -2.35 -42.61
N GLY A 178 -14.62 -2.56 -43.30
CA GLY A 178 -14.61 -2.73 -44.76
C GLY A 178 -15.33 -4.00 -45.28
N LEU A 179 -15.51 -5.04 -44.44
CA LEU A 179 -16.19 -6.25 -44.83
C LEU A 179 -17.73 -6.14 -44.70
N ALA A 180 -18.23 -5.14 -43.97
CA ALA A 180 -19.66 -4.90 -43.81
C ALA A 180 -20.33 -4.58 -45.17
N THR A 181 -19.60 -3.99 -46.11
CA THR A 181 -20.10 -3.73 -47.48
C THR A 181 -20.31 -5.01 -48.26
N LEU A 182 -19.48 -6.04 -48.04
CA LEU A 182 -19.55 -7.33 -48.73
C LEU A 182 -20.73 -8.20 -48.21
N ALA A 183 -21.10 -8.03 -46.93
CA ALA A 183 -22.23 -8.75 -46.33
C ALA A 183 -23.60 -8.26 -46.86
N ASN A 184 -23.65 -7.04 -47.41
CA ASN A 184 -24.88 -6.46 -47.98
C ASN A 184 -25.05 -6.69 -49.51
N GLU A 185 -24.06 -7.29 -50.17
CA GLU A 185 -24.17 -7.70 -51.56
C GLU A 185 -24.88 -9.07 -51.62
N GLU A 186 -26.18 -9.06 -51.91
CA GLU A 186 -26.88 -10.31 -52.24
C GLU A 186 -26.24 -10.95 -53.48
N PRO A 187 -25.87 -12.23 -53.45
CA PRO A 187 -25.32 -12.88 -54.65
C PRO A 187 -26.44 -13.02 -55.68
N ASP A 188 -26.31 -12.24 -56.76
CA ASP A 188 -27.19 -12.27 -57.94
C ASP A 188 -26.95 -13.58 -58.70
N PHE A 189 -27.50 -14.67 -58.21
CA PHE A 189 -27.53 -15.93 -58.94
C PHE A 189 -28.54 -15.83 -60.10
N LYS A 190 -28.10 -15.23 -61.25
CA LYS A 190 -28.81 -15.41 -62.50
C LYS A 190 -28.55 -16.83 -63.05
N ASN A 191 -29.59 -17.65 -63.08
CA ASN A 191 -29.67 -18.86 -63.90
C ASN A 191 -29.55 -18.56 -65.36
#